data_251bfb0fb89b7a2202968a90813ac41b
#
_entry.id   251bfb0fb89b7a2202968a90813ac41b
#
_cell.length_a   1.000
_cell.length_b   1.000
_cell.length_c   1.000
_cell.angle_alpha   90.00
_cell.angle_beta   90.00
_cell.angle_gamma   90.00
#
_symmetry.space_group_name_H-M   'P 1'
#
loop_
_entity.id
_entity.type
_entity.pdbx_description
1 polymer ?
#
loop_
_entity_poly.entity_id
_entity_poly.type
_entity_poly.pdbx_seq_one_letter_code
_entity_poly.pdbx_strand_id
1 'polypeptide(L)'
;MIRVILFAIVFFGSFASVPAAAAVGGAQLAKPFSKCRLTDPMQLSSIEAECAEISIHESDKPGGRRITLSVARVPAINQRKQSDPIVLLAGGPGQGAQLAFTTTFFAFARAGRQRDILLLDQRGTGRSNPLTCDVEAGADRSGSMSDAAAFLRLGEQCLERLSAKYDLGAYTTSRAVADLEAVRSLLGYETLNLYAGSYGTRVAQHYARRYPTRVRSMVLDGVVAPQTVLGPRMATDAQHALDGIWKRCADDAVCRKAFGDMAAKTRDLRARLQKSAQSVQVAHPRTAVLTSIDFGAEQLSVVLRFGSYDPHFAAMLPLVVSEAARGDYRPIATLFLLTSESVQEVLAMGMHNSVVCSEDVPRFDSVAVDRAALSATYIGTGFVDALPMLCKNWPRGRVDADFFKPLVSTVPTLLLSGTLDPVTPPADAERVARGLRNSRHLTLQGAGHGQLAIPCMDRVLADFFATTDAKALDASCLDRRMQPPFWVSLAGPAP
;
A
#
# COMPACT_ATOMS: atom_id res chain seq x y z
N MET A 1 -33.91 81.17 -6.63
CA MET A 1 -32.56 80.59 -6.87
C MET A 1 -32.15 79.88 -5.58
N ILE A 2 -32.40 78.53 -5.58
CA ILE A 2 -32.05 77.66 -4.42
C ILE A 2 -30.90 76.82 -4.85
N ARG A 3 -29.74 76.98 -4.20
CA ARG A 3 -28.54 76.14 -4.40
C ARG A 3 -28.68 74.86 -3.56
N VAL A 4 -28.74 73.76 -4.23
CA VAL A 4 -28.65 72.39 -3.59
C VAL A 4 -27.15 72.04 -3.48
N ILE A 5 -26.69 71.80 -2.24
CA ILE A 5 -25.34 71.33 -1.94
C ILE A 5 -25.46 69.79 -1.79
N LEU A 6 -24.84 69.06 -2.73
CA LEU A 6 -24.67 67.58 -2.62
C LEU A 6 -23.49 67.26 -1.68
N PHE A 7 -23.75 66.62 -0.55
CA PHE A 7 -22.71 65.99 0.28
C PHE A 7 -22.42 64.60 -0.25
N ALA A 8 -21.22 64.37 -0.78
CA ALA A 8 -20.73 63.01 -1.11
C ALA A 8 -20.20 62.37 0.16
N ILE A 9 -20.89 61.32 0.66
CA ILE A 9 -20.40 60.49 1.75
C ILE A 9 -19.50 59.42 1.14
N VAL A 10 -18.18 59.52 1.38
CA VAL A 10 -17.20 58.49 1.00
C VAL A 10 -17.21 57.45 2.12
N PHE A 11 -17.76 56.25 1.83
CA PHE A 11 -17.65 55.09 2.69
C PHE A 11 -16.25 54.48 2.57
N PHE A 12 -15.39 54.71 3.54
CA PHE A 12 -14.17 53.96 3.75
C PHE A 12 -14.57 52.57 4.32
N GLY A 13 -14.71 51.59 3.44
CA GLY A 13 -14.84 50.18 3.85
C GLY A 13 -13.53 49.70 4.41
N SER A 14 -13.43 49.60 5.75
CA SER A 14 -12.33 48.89 6.40
C SER A 14 -12.43 47.39 6.05
N PHE A 15 -11.57 46.94 5.14
CA PHE A 15 -11.32 45.51 4.95
C PHE A 15 -10.67 44.99 6.24
N ALA A 16 -11.45 44.43 7.14
CA ALA A 16 -10.93 43.62 8.22
C ALA A 16 -10.26 42.40 7.60
N SER A 17 -8.94 42.32 7.67
CA SER A 17 -8.17 41.15 7.36
C SER A 17 -8.61 40.07 8.34
N VAL A 18 -9.32 39.04 7.83
CA VAL A 18 -9.63 37.83 8.58
C VAL A 18 -8.29 37.21 8.95
N PRO A 19 -7.97 37.02 10.25
CA PRO A 19 -6.73 36.37 10.63
C PRO A 19 -6.76 34.94 10.05
N ALA A 20 -5.71 34.59 9.32
CA ALA A 20 -5.52 33.21 8.86
C ALA A 20 -5.59 32.28 10.09
N ALA A 21 -6.59 31.43 10.13
CA ALA A 21 -6.73 30.44 11.21
C ALA A 21 -5.38 29.71 11.35
N ALA A 22 -4.81 29.73 12.56
CA ALA A 22 -3.56 29.03 12.83
C ALA A 22 -3.77 27.57 12.45
N ALA A 23 -3.02 27.09 11.44
CA ALA A 23 -3.17 25.74 10.92
C ALA A 23 -2.90 24.74 12.06
N VAL A 24 -3.79 23.77 12.19
CA VAL A 24 -3.65 22.66 13.16
C VAL A 24 -2.28 22.01 12.92
N GLY A 25 -1.45 21.86 13.97
CA GLY A 25 -0.14 21.23 13.88
C GLY A 25 1.00 22.10 13.30
N GLY A 26 0.81 23.41 13.11
CA GLY A 26 1.85 24.33 12.60
C GLY A 26 2.27 24.04 11.15
N ALA A 27 1.41 23.45 10.34
CA ALA A 27 1.62 23.22 8.91
C ALA A 27 1.69 24.55 8.16
N GLN A 28 2.65 24.65 7.23
CA GLN A 28 2.87 25.86 6.42
C GLN A 28 3.14 25.47 4.98
N LEU A 29 2.58 26.20 4.04
CA LEU A 29 2.86 25.99 2.61
C LEU A 29 4.30 26.47 2.34
N ALA A 30 5.22 25.54 2.11
CA ALA A 30 6.62 25.80 1.81
C ALA A 30 6.81 26.13 0.32
N LYS A 31 6.09 25.41 -0.57
CA LYS A 31 5.98 25.75 -1.98
C LYS A 31 4.52 25.69 -2.41
N PRO A 32 3.99 26.72 -3.09
CA PRO A 32 2.62 26.71 -3.60
C PRO A 32 2.45 25.68 -4.72
N PHE A 33 1.19 25.34 -5.01
CA PHE A 33 0.88 24.45 -6.12
C PHE A 33 1.41 25.00 -7.44
N SER A 34 2.12 24.15 -8.16
CA SER A 34 2.62 24.41 -9.52
C SER A 34 2.44 23.17 -10.37
N LYS A 35 2.34 23.33 -11.69
CA LYS A 35 2.21 22.21 -12.63
C LYS A 35 3.40 21.25 -12.48
N CYS A 36 3.10 19.98 -12.43
CA CYS A 36 4.09 18.90 -12.34
C CYS A 36 3.62 17.66 -13.10
N ARG A 37 4.48 16.66 -13.19
CA ARG A 37 4.16 15.34 -13.72
C ARG A 37 4.46 14.26 -12.70
N LEU A 38 3.52 13.34 -12.54
CA LEU A 38 3.72 12.09 -11.81
C LEU A 38 4.01 11.00 -12.84
N THR A 39 5.16 10.35 -12.71
CA THR A 39 5.60 9.32 -13.65
C THR A 39 5.86 8.03 -12.89
N ASP A 40 5.42 6.91 -13.44
CA ASP A 40 5.74 5.59 -12.87
C ASP A 40 7.23 5.24 -13.08
N PRO A 41 7.80 4.32 -12.25
CA PRO A 41 9.23 3.99 -12.32
C PRO A 41 9.67 3.42 -13.68
N MET A 42 8.77 2.74 -14.39
CA MET A 42 9.03 2.19 -15.71
C MET A 42 8.79 3.20 -16.84
N GLN A 43 8.36 4.41 -16.52
CA GLN A 43 8.03 5.50 -17.45
C GLN A 43 6.96 5.14 -18.48
N LEU A 44 6.11 4.17 -18.18
CA LEU A 44 5.01 3.73 -19.04
C LEU A 44 3.79 4.64 -18.93
N SER A 45 3.65 5.34 -17.82
CA SER A 45 2.55 6.30 -17.59
C SER A 45 3.07 7.62 -17.03
N SER A 46 2.39 8.71 -17.40
CA SER A 46 2.68 10.06 -16.93
C SER A 46 1.40 10.84 -16.76
N ILE A 47 1.15 11.39 -15.58
CA ILE A 47 -0.09 12.06 -15.20
C ILE A 47 0.21 13.52 -14.89
N GLU A 48 -0.53 14.44 -15.54
CA GLU A 48 -0.45 15.86 -15.21
C GLU A 48 -1.10 16.11 -13.85
N ALA A 49 -0.42 16.88 -13.01
CA ALA A 49 -0.86 17.23 -11.67
C ALA A 49 -0.39 18.65 -11.29
N GLU A 50 -0.80 19.08 -10.12
CA GLU A 50 -0.28 20.24 -9.44
C GLU A 50 0.39 19.79 -8.14
N CYS A 51 1.67 20.11 -7.96
CA CYS A 51 2.46 19.70 -6.82
C CYS A 51 2.74 20.89 -5.88
N ALA A 52 2.72 20.61 -4.59
CA ALA A 52 3.05 21.56 -3.52
C ALA A 52 3.93 20.88 -2.47
N GLU A 53 4.63 21.70 -1.68
CA GLU A 53 5.37 21.23 -0.51
C GLU A 53 4.83 21.92 0.75
N ILE A 54 4.58 21.12 1.79
CA ILE A 54 4.06 21.58 3.07
C ILE A 54 5.09 21.26 4.15
N SER A 55 5.53 22.28 4.88
CA SER A 55 6.45 22.13 6.00
C SER A 55 5.66 21.88 7.29
N ILE A 56 6.05 20.86 8.05
CA ILE A 56 5.47 20.50 9.35
C ILE A 56 6.58 20.18 10.35
N HIS A 57 6.25 20.10 11.64
CA HIS A 57 7.18 19.61 12.65
C HIS A 57 7.35 18.09 12.56
N GLU A 58 8.59 17.61 12.61
CA GLU A 58 8.89 16.17 12.64
C GLU A 58 8.32 15.51 13.91
N SER A 59 8.51 16.14 15.06
CA SER A 59 8.03 15.64 16.36
C SER A 59 7.42 16.78 17.20
N ASP A 60 6.87 16.44 18.39
CA ASP A 60 6.30 17.44 19.32
C ASP A 60 7.36 18.19 20.15
N LYS A 61 8.65 17.94 19.92
CA LYS A 61 9.73 18.61 20.66
C LYS A 61 9.73 20.12 20.33
N PRO A 62 9.66 21.00 21.34
CA PRO A 62 9.75 22.44 21.12
C PRO A 62 11.03 22.81 20.36
N GLY A 63 10.94 23.64 19.31
CA GLY A 63 12.09 24.00 18.47
C GLY A 63 12.65 22.85 17.64
N GLY A 64 11.94 21.72 17.57
CA GLY A 64 12.34 20.55 16.83
C GLY A 64 12.39 20.75 15.31
N ARG A 65 13.03 19.82 14.64
CA ARG A 65 13.19 19.80 13.17
C ARG A 65 11.84 19.92 12.47
N ARG A 66 11.87 20.57 11.33
CA ARG A 66 10.77 20.54 10.37
C ARG A 66 11.09 19.58 9.23
N ILE A 67 10.08 18.90 8.73
CA ILE A 67 10.14 18.04 7.55
C ILE A 67 9.20 18.59 6.48
N THR A 68 9.43 18.16 5.25
CA THR A 68 8.61 18.54 4.09
C THR A 68 7.71 17.38 3.70
N LEU A 69 6.42 17.66 3.58
CA LEU A 69 5.44 16.75 2.98
C LEU A 69 5.21 17.15 1.53
N SER A 70 5.28 16.20 0.63
CA SER A 70 4.94 16.37 -0.78
C SER A 70 3.46 16.05 -1.00
N VAL A 71 2.76 16.99 -1.60
CA VAL A 71 1.35 16.86 -1.95
C VAL A 71 1.20 17.08 -3.44
N ALA A 72 0.50 16.17 -4.12
CA ALA A 72 0.06 16.37 -5.48
C ALA A 72 -1.47 16.39 -5.54
N ARG A 73 -2.00 17.25 -6.39
CA ARG A 73 -3.43 17.32 -6.71
C ARG A 73 -3.59 17.04 -8.20
N VAL A 74 -4.35 16.02 -8.54
CA VAL A 74 -4.85 15.80 -9.90
C VAL A 74 -6.20 16.51 -10.00
N PRO A 75 -6.29 17.63 -10.75
CA PRO A 75 -7.51 18.42 -10.81
C PRO A 75 -8.67 17.64 -11.44
N ALA A 76 -9.87 17.87 -10.95
CA ALA A 76 -11.08 17.37 -11.59
C ALA A 76 -11.23 17.90 -13.01
N ILE A 77 -11.72 17.07 -13.92
CA ILE A 77 -11.93 17.47 -15.31
C ILE A 77 -13.08 18.47 -15.43
N ASN A 78 -14.13 18.29 -14.61
CA ASN A 78 -15.30 19.17 -14.64
C ASN A 78 -15.01 20.49 -13.92
N GLN A 79 -15.31 21.61 -14.59
CA GLN A 79 -15.17 22.95 -13.98
C GLN A 79 -16.10 23.17 -12.76
N ARG A 80 -17.29 22.55 -12.75
CA ARG A 80 -18.21 22.52 -11.59
C ARG A 80 -17.94 21.28 -10.72
N LYS A 81 -16.72 21.16 -10.23
CA LYS A 81 -16.31 20.05 -9.38
C LYS A 81 -16.91 20.12 -7.99
N GLN A 82 -16.97 18.97 -7.32
CA GLN A 82 -17.31 18.85 -5.93
C GLN A 82 -16.15 19.36 -5.04
N SER A 83 -16.46 19.89 -3.87
CA SER A 83 -15.48 20.46 -2.93
C SER A 83 -14.78 19.44 -2.03
N ASP A 84 -15.23 18.18 -2.08
CA ASP A 84 -14.77 17.06 -1.25
C ASP A 84 -13.84 16.13 -2.07
N PRO A 85 -12.52 16.31 -2.01
CA PRO A 85 -11.58 15.55 -2.82
C PRO A 85 -11.52 14.09 -2.41
N ILE A 86 -11.00 13.24 -3.31
CA ILE A 86 -10.62 11.86 -3.00
C ILE A 86 -9.15 11.86 -2.57
N VAL A 87 -8.86 11.34 -1.39
CA VAL A 87 -7.49 11.14 -0.88
C VAL A 87 -7.11 9.69 -1.01
N LEU A 88 -5.98 9.42 -1.66
CA LEU A 88 -5.41 8.07 -1.72
C LEU A 88 -4.42 7.87 -0.57
N LEU A 89 -4.67 6.85 0.24
CA LEU A 89 -3.79 6.39 1.31
C LEU A 89 -3.14 5.06 0.90
N ALA A 90 -1.84 5.11 0.63
CA ALA A 90 -1.09 3.98 0.13
C ALA A 90 -0.77 2.93 1.21
N GLY A 91 -0.33 1.76 0.78
CA GLY A 91 -0.04 0.60 1.61
C GLY A 91 1.40 0.53 2.13
N GLY A 92 1.86 -0.68 2.30
CA GLY A 92 3.18 -1.03 2.81
C GLY A 92 3.12 -1.58 4.24
N PRO A 93 3.40 -0.80 5.30
CA PRO A 93 3.73 0.63 5.35
C PRO A 93 4.99 1.00 4.57
N GLY A 94 5.07 2.27 4.16
CA GLY A 94 6.27 2.78 3.46
C GLY A 94 6.06 3.15 2.00
N GLN A 95 4.88 2.90 1.41
CA GLN A 95 4.58 3.28 0.02
C GLN A 95 4.12 4.73 -0.09
N GLY A 96 4.64 5.47 -1.08
CA GLY A 96 4.19 6.81 -1.42
C GLY A 96 2.88 6.80 -2.21
N ALA A 97 1.96 7.71 -1.87
CA ALA A 97 0.65 7.81 -2.52
C ALA A 97 0.75 8.26 -3.98
N GLN A 98 1.69 9.18 -4.28
CA GLN A 98 1.90 9.67 -5.64
C GLN A 98 2.34 8.54 -6.56
N LEU A 99 3.28 7.71 -6.12
CA LEU A 99 3.75 6.55 -6.88
C LEU A 99 2.66 5.48 -7.02
N ALA A 100 1.94 5.17 -5.95
CA ALA A 100 0.83 4.20 -5.99
C ALA A 100 -0.26 4.63 -7.00
N PHE A 101 -0.52 5.93 -7.09
CA PHE A 101 -1.51 6.46 -8.03
C PHE A 101 -1.08 6.31 -9.49
N THR A 102 0.21 6.43 -9.83
CA THR A 102 0.67 6.33 -11.22
C THR A 102 0.37 4.97 -11.86
N THR A 103 0.25 3.92 -11.05
CA THR A 103 -0.06 2.56 -11.52
C THR A 103 -1.55 2.21 -11.42
N THR A 104 -2.36 3.04 -10.75
CA THR A 104 -3.77 2.76 -10.46
C THR A 104 -4.75 3.86 -10.90
N PHE A 105 -4.25 4.92 -11.56
CA PHE A 105 -5.04 6.11 -11.92
C PHE A 105 -6.29 5.80 -12.74
N PHE A 106 -6.25 4.76 -13.58
CA PHE A 106 -7.38 4.34 -14.41
C PHE A 106 -8.62 3.97 -13.59
N ALA A 107 -8.46 3.43 -12.37
CA ALA A 107 -9.56 3.12 -11.47
C ALA A 107 -10.29 4.37 -10.95
N PHE A 108 -9.64 5.53 -11.00
CA PHE A 108 -10.19 6.80 -10.58
C PHE A 108 -10.66 7.69 -11.74
N ALA A 109 -10.54 7.21 -13.00
CA ALA A 109 -10.82 8.01 -14.18
C ALA A 109 -12.24 8.59 -14.22
N ARG A 110 -13.25 7.85 -13.73
CA ARG A 110 -14.64 8.34 -13.65
C ARG A 110 -14.86 9.26 -12.45
N ALA A 111 -14.39 8.89 -11.26
CA ALA A 111 -14.53 9.68 -10.05
C ALA A 111 -13.77 11.00 -10.14
N GLY A 112 -12.58 11.00 -10.74
CA GLY A 112 -11.75 12.18 -11.01
C GLY A 112 -12.33 13.18 -11.99
N ARG A 113 -13.44 12.85 -12.67
CA ARG A 113 -14.17 13.84 -13.48
C ARG A 113 -14.84 14.90 -12.60
N GLN A 114 -15.30 14.52 -11.41
CA GLN A 114 -16.12 15.35 -10.53
C GLN A 114 -15.38 15.85 -9.30
N ARG A 115 -14.27 15.21 -8.91
CA ARG A 115 -13.51 15.50 -7.68
C ARG A 115 -12.03 15.55 -7.96
N ASP A 116 -11.36 16.47 -7.30
CA ASP A 116 -9.89 16.44 -7.25
C ASP A 116 -9.42 15.15 -6.57
N ILE A 117 -8.29 14.63 -7.01
CA ILE A 117 -7.61 13.53 -6.32
C ILE A 117 -6.40 14.12 -5.61
N LEU A 118 -6.36 13.99 -4.30
CA LEU A 118 -5.30 14.50 -3.45
C LEU A 118 -4.37 13.37 -3.04
N LEU A 119 -3.09 13.49 -3.35
CA LEU A 119 -2.06 12.51 -3.16
C LEU A 119 -1.02 13.06 -2.18
N LEU A 120 -1.19 12.75 -0.90
CA LEU A 120 -0.22 13.08 0.13
C LEU A 120 0.72 11.89 0.30
N ASP A 121 1.99 12.05 -0.08
CA ASP A 121 3.00 11.10 0.38
C ASP A 121 3.08 11.23 1.90
N GLN A 122 2.79 10.12 2.60
CA GLN A 122 2.88 10.06 4.05
C GLN A 122 4.32 10.39 4.49
N ARG A 123 4.51 11.04 5.69
CA ARG A 123 5.86 11.25 6.22
C ARG A 123 6.72 10.01 6.10
N GLY A 124 7.96 10.15 5.68
CA GLY A 124 8.90 9.05 5.50
C GLY A 124 8.70 8.24 4.23
N THR A 125 7.78 8.61 3.33
CA THR A 125 7.52 7.89 2.07
C THR A 125 7.64 8.80 0.85
N GLY A 126 7.78 8.23 -0.32
CA GLY A 126 7.76 8.92 -1.61
C GLY A 126 8.69 10.13 -1.63
N ARG A 127 8.11 11.33 -1.79
CA ARG A 127 8.83 12.62 -1.75
C ARG A 127 8.69 13.36 -0.41
N SER A 128 8.04 12.74 0.56
CA SER A 128 7.81 13.31 1.90
C SER A 128 8.89 12.89 2.87
N ASN A 129 10.11 13.35 2.66
CA ASN A 129 11.23 13.06 3.55
C ASN A 129 11.47 11.54 3.70
N PRO A 130 11.74 10.83 2.58
CA PRO A 130 11.71 9.36 2.54
C PRO A 130 12.77 8.75 3.46
N LEU A 131 12.34 7.77 4.26
CA LEU A 131 13.22 6.95 5.07
C LEU A 131 13.66 5.71 4.27
N THR A 132 14.43 5.92 3.21
CA THR A 132 14.96 4.83 2.38
C THR A 132 16.20 4.21 3.03
N CYS A 133 16.29 2.89 2.93
CA CYS A 133 17.47 2.13 3.34
C CYS A 133 18.35 1.89 2.12
N ASP A 134 18.98 2.97 1.61
CA ASP A 134 19.85 2.85 0.45
C ASP A 134 21.03 1.93 0.78
N VAL A 135 21.15 0.85 0.05
CA VAL A 135 22.31 -0.03 0.07
C VAL A 135 23.32 0.54 -0.91
N GLU A 136 24.59 0.52 -0.56
CA GLU A 136 25.66 1.01 -1.44
C GLU A 136 25.55 0.38 -2.85
N ALA A 137 25.84 1.19 -3.87
CA ALA A 137 25.87 0.70 -5.25
C ALA A 137 26.87 -0.45 -5.37
N GLY A 138 26.39 -1.65 -5.68
CA GLY A 138 27.19 -2.87 -5.76
C GLY A 138 26.96 -3.89 -4.64
N ALA A 139 26.27 -3.56 -3.55
CA ALA A 139 25.85 -4.57 -2.59
C ALA A 139 24.79 -5.48 -3.21
N ASP A 140 24.93 -6.78 -3.03
CA ASP A 140 23.96 -7.76 -3.50
C ASP A 140 22.62 -7.55 -2.77
N ARG A 141 21.68 -6.90 -3.47
CA ARG A 141 20.34 -6.61 -2.97
C ARG A 141 19.41 -7.82 -3.09
N SER A 142 19.77 -8.78 -3.92
CA SER A 142 18.91 -9.93 -4.24
C SER A 142 18.72 -10.87 -3.06
N GLY A 143 19.72 -10.98 -2.17
CA GLY A 143 19.66 -11.80 -0.96
C GLY A 143 18.91 -11.17 0.23
N SER A 144 18.74 -9.84 0.25
CA SER A 144 18.32 -9.12 1.47
C SER A 144 16.89 -9.38 1.92
N MET A 145 15.99 -9.75 1.03
CA MET A 145 14.59 -10.08 1.38
C MET A 145 14.38 -11.54 1.76
N SER A 146 15.35 -12.37 1.51
CA SER A 146 15.28 -13.82 1.59
C SER A 146 16.23 -14.42 2.64
N ASP A 147 17.35 -13.75 2.97
CA ASP A 147 18.30 -14.17 4.01
C ASP A 147 18.09 -13.36 5.30
N ALA A 148 17.68 -14.03 6.38
CA ALA A 148 17.43 -13.40 7.68
C ALA A 148 18.67 -12.67 8.24
N ALA A 149 19.88 -13.18 8.04
CA ALA A 149 21.10 -12.54 8.51
C ALA A 149 21.42 -11.28 7.67
N ALA A 150 21.23 -11.34 6.34
CA ALA A 150 21.37 -10.17 5.47
C ALA A 150 20.31 -9.12 5.79
N PHE A 151 19.06 -9.52 6.01
CA PHE A 151 17.98 -8.62 6.44
C PHE A 151 18.31 -7.86 7.71
N LEU A 152 18.84 -8.54 8.74
CA LEU A 152 19.24 -7.90 9.99
C LEU A 152 20.41 -6.94 9.81
N ARG A 153 21.48 -7.35 9.11
CA ARG A 153 22.64 -6.48 8.83
C ARG A 153 22.23 -5.20 8.11
N LEU A 154 21.42 -5.32 7.05
CA LEU A 154 20.93 -4.17 6.29
C LEU A 154 20.00 -3.29 7.13
N GLY A 155 19.21 -3.90 8.00
CA GLY A 155 18.37 -3.19 8.96
C GLY A 155 19.19 -2.35 9.96
N GLU A 156 20.28 -2.90 10.51
CA GLU A 156 21.19 -2.20 11.42
C GLU A 156 21.91 -1.03 10.72
N GLN A 157 22.44 -1.24 9.52
CA GLN A 157 23.05 -0.18 8.71
C GLN A 157 22.05 0.93 8.37
N CYS A 158 20.81 0.55 8.07
CA CYS A 158 19.73 1.49 7.81
C CYS A 158 19.40 2.31 9.06
N LEU A 159 19.27 1.66 10.21
CA LEU A 159 19.02 2.31 11.49
C LEU A 159 20.10 3.34 11.81
N GLU A 160 21.36 2.98 11.71
CA GLU A 160 22.50 3.87 11.97
C GLU A 160 22.44 5.15 11.10
N ARG A 161 22.27 4.98 9.79
CA ARG A 161 22.21 6.11 8.84
C ARG A 161 21.00 7.01 9.04
N LEU A 162 19.84 6.43 9.29
CA LEU A 162 18.61 7.20 9.45
C LEU A 162 18.55 7.90 10.80
N SER A 163 19.00 7.26 11.88
CA SER A 163 19.02 7.84 13.23
C SER A 163 19.92 9.08 13.33
N ALA A 164 20.98 9.15 12.52
CA ALA A 164 21.84 10.33 12.45
C ALA A 164 21.11 11.57 11.87
N LYS A 165 20.03 11.35 11.10
CA LYS A 165 19.33 12.41 10.34
C LYS A 165 17.91 12.68 10.84
N TYR A 166 17.22 11.69 11.42
CA TYR A 166 15.78 11.74 11.69
C TYR A 166 15.45 11.24 13.10
N ASP A 167 14.34 11.73 13.66
CA ASP A 167 13.72 11.18 14.86
C ASP A 167 12.78 10.03 14.45
N LEU A 168 13.33 8.82 14.31
CA LEU A 168 12.58 7.66 13.80
C LEU A 168 11.34 7.32 14.63
N GLY A 169 11.31 7.66 15.93
CA GLY A 169 10.11 7.54 16.77
C GLY A 169 8.98 8.52 16.38
N ALA A 170 9.23 9.50 15.51
CA ALA A 170 8.20 10.39 14.99
C ALA A 170 7.47 9.85 13.74
N TYR A 171 7.81 8.65 13.27
CA TYR A 171 7.24 8.08 12.04
C TYR A 171 6.28 6.93 12.35
N THR A 172 5.11 7.29 12.90
CA THR A 172 4.02 6.37 13.24
C THR A 172 2.74 6.73 12.50
N THR A 173 1.78 5.79 12.46
CA THR A 173 0.44 6.02 11.90
C THR A 173 -0.30 7.16 12.62
N SER A 174 -0.18 7.27 13.95
CA SER A 174 -0.80 8.37 14.70
C SER A 174 -0.29 9.74 14.26
N ARG A 175 1.00 9.85 13.94
CA ARG A 175 1.60 11.10 13.42
C ARG A 175 1.16 11.36 11.98
N ALA A 176 1.13 10.36 11.14
CA ALA A 176 0.67 10.48 9.75
C ALA A 176 -0.79 10.93 9.64
N VAL A 177 -1.64 10.46 10.56
CA VAL A 177 -3.04 10.89 10.68
C VAL A 177 -3.13 12.39 11.08
N ALA A 178 -2.30 12.84 12.01
CA ALA A 178 -2.22 14.27 12.37
C ALA A 178 -1.73 15.14 11.20
N ASP A 179 -0.78 14.64 10.40
CA ASP A 179 -0.30 15.31 9.19
C ASP A 179 -1.41 15.48 8.15
N LEU A 180 -2.17 14.41 7.90
CA LEU A 180 -3.29 14.46 6.95
C LEU A 180 -4.32 15.51 7.36
N GLU A 181 -4.64 15.59 8.66
CA GLU A 181 -5.55 16.63 9.17
C GLU A 181 -4.97 18.04 9.02
N ALA A 182 -3.69 18.22 9.31
CA ALA A 182 -3.01 19.49 9.13
C ALA A 182 -3.01 19.93 7.66
N VAL A 183 -2.75 19.01 6.73
CA VAL A 183 -2.81 19.25 5.28
C VAL A 183 -4.23 19.58 4.83
N ARG A 184 -5.24 18.78 5.25
CA ARG A 184 -6.65 19.05 4.95
C ARG A 184 -7.06 20.47 5.37
N SER A 185 -6.73 20.81 6.61
CA SER A 185 -7.06 22.13 7.19
C SER A 185 -6.36 23.26 6.47
N LEU A 186 -5.06 23.13 6.18
CA LEU A 186 -4.26 24.13 5.46
C LEU A 186 -4.79 24.38 4.04
N LEU A 187 -5.25 23.32 3.36
CA LEU A 187 -5.80 23.39 2.00
C LEU A 187 -7.29 23.81 1.97
N GLY A 188 -7.93 23.99 3.13
CA GLY A 188 -9.30 24.47 3.26
C GLY A 188 -10.38 23.45 2.89
N TYR A 189 -10.08 22.16 2.81
CA TYR A 189 -11.10 21.14 2.57
C TYR A 189 -11.92 20.89 3.84
N GLU A 190 -13.24 20.91 3.74
CA GLU A 190 -14.12 20.62 4.87
C GLU A 190 -14.14 19.13 5.20
N THR A 191 -14.34 18.29 4.19
CA THR A 191 -14.40 16.82 4.31
C THR A 191 -13.59 16.16 3.20
N LEU A 192 -13.20 14.89 3.44
CA LEU A 192 -12.45 14.05 2.52
C LEU A 192 -13.23 12.77 2.20
N ASN A 193 -13.08 12.28 0.97
CA ASN A 193 -13.38 10.89 0.63
C ASN A 193 -12.07 10.11 0.66
N LEU A 194 -11.99 9.05 1.45
CA LEU A 194 -10.77 8.28 1.58
C LEU A 194 -10.83 7.02 0.71
N TYR A 195 -9.87 6.85 -0.18
CA TYR A 195 -9.52 5.54 -0.72
C TYR A 195 -8.26 5.07 -0.03
N ALA A 196 -8.27 3.87 0.52
CA ALA A 196 -7.16 3.32 1.28
C ALA A 196 -6.88 1.87 0.88
N GLY A 197 -5.61 1.57 0.56
CA GLY A 197 -5.16 0.23 0.20
C GLY A 197 -4.27 -0.39 1.28
N SER A 198 -4.50 -1.69 1.61
CA SER A 198 -3.61 -2.45 2.50
C SER A 198 -3.38 -1.74 3.86
N TYR A 199 -2.12 -1.50 4.27
CA TYR A 199 -1.81 -0.70 5.47
C TYR A 199 -2.54 0.66 5.49
N GLY A 200 -2.74 1.30 4.33
CA GLY A 200 -3.49 2.55 4.25
C GLY A 200 -4.90 2.45 4.85
N THR A 201 -5.52 1.26 4.86
CA THR A 201 -6.82 1.04 5.48
C THR A 201 -6.78 1.20 7.00
N ARG A 202 -5.64 0.87 7.66
CA ARG A 202 -5.39 1.16 9.08
C ARG A 202 -5.30 2.67 9.30
N VAL A 203 -4.61 3.40 8.41
CA VAL A 203 -4.51 4.87 8.45
C VAL A 203 -5.90 5.51 8.32
N ALA A 204 -6.71 5.08 7.33
CA ALA A 204 -8.06 5.60 7.11
C ALA A 204 -8.97 5.39 8.32
N GLN A 205 -8.96 4.19 8.90
CA GLN A 205 -9.75 3.85 10.09
C GLN A 205 -9.31 4.69 11.30
N HIS A 206 -8.00 4.90 11.48
CA HIS A 206 -7.52 5.73 12.57
C HIS A 206 -7.84 7.21 12.34
N TYR A 207 -7.75 7.71 11.10
CA TYR A 207 -8.18 9.06 10.75
C TYR A 207 -9.69 9.27 11.02
N ALA A 208 -10.53 8.34 10.60
CA ALA A 208 -11.98 8.40 10.86
C ALA A 208 -12.33 8.35 12.36
N ARG A 209 -11.53 7.67 13.19
CA ARG A 209 -11.66 7.67 14.64
C ARG A 209 -11.33 9.03 15.25
N ARG A 210 -10.22 9.64 14.79
CA ARG A 210 -9.74 10.93 15.33
C ARG A 210 -10.54 12.11 14.82
N TYR A 211 -11.01 12.07 13.58
CA TYR A 211 -11.66 13.16 12.88
C TYR A 211 -12.95 12.71 12.17
N PRO A 212 -13.94 12.16 12.89
CA PRO A 212 -15.11 11.52 12.28
C PRO A 212 -15.95 12.48 11.41
N THR A 213 -16.00 13.77 11.75
CA THR A 213 -16.72 14.80 10.99
C THR A 213 -15.98 15.27 9.74
N ARG A 214 -14.73 14.84 9.55
CA ARG A 214 -13.89 15.21 8.40
C ARG A 214 -13.88 14.14 7.31
N VAL A 215 -14.56 13.02 7.52
CA VAL A 215 -14.65 11.93 6.55
C VAL A 215 -16.07 11.84 6.00
N ARG A 216 -16.21 12.10 4.70
CA ARG A 216 -17.49 11.95 3.99
C ARG A 216 -17.77 10.50 3.63
N SER A 217 -16.77 9.77 3.17
CA SER A 217 -16.87 8.35 2.82
C SER A 217 -15.51 7.65 2.85
N MET A 218 -15.50 6.32 2.96
CA MET A 218 -14.29 5.49 2.91
C MET A 218 -14.44 4.33 1.94
N VAL A 219 -13.38 4.04 1.18
CA VAL A 219 -13.17 2.76 0.50
C VAL A 219 -11.95 2.11 1.14
N LEU A 220 -12.12 0.92 1.68
CA LEU A 220 -11.07 0.15 2.33
C LEU A 220 -10.80 -1.10 1.49
N ASP A 221 -9.66 -1.14 0.81
CA ASP A 221 -9.27 -2.19 -0.13
C ASP A 221 -8.10 -3.02 0.41
N GLY A 222 -8.26 -4.34 0.54
CA GLY A 222 -7.28 -5.18 1.22
C GLY A 222 -7.14 -4.80 2.71
N VAL A 223 -8.19 -5.04 3.47
CA VAL A 223 -8.43 -4.41 4.78
C VAL A 223 -7.55 -4.98 5.88
N VAL A 224 -6.82 -4.10 6.58
CA VAL A 224 -6.14 -4.41 7.83
C VAL A 224 -7.02 -3.98 9.00
N ALA A 225 -7.52 -4.93 9.79
CA ALA A 225 -8.28 -4.60 10.99
C ALA A 225 -7.38 -3.93 12.04
N PRO A 226 -7.87 -2.94 12.82
CA PRO A 226 -7.06 -2.27 13.84
C PRO A 226 -6.41 -3.23 14.84
N GLN A 227 -7.09 -4.35 15.16
CA GLN A 227 -6.59 -5.36 16.09
C GLN A 227 -5.54 -6.29 15.48
N THR A 228 -5.44 -6.35 14.16
CA THR A 228 -4.49 -7.23 13.48
C THR A 228 -3.05 -6.80 13.80
N VAL A 229 -2.23 -7.76 14.20
CA VAL A 229 -0.79 -7.60 14.36
C VAL A 229 -0.14 -8.10 13.08
N LEU A 230 0.56 -7.22 12.37
CA LEU A 230 1.26 -7.57 11.13
C LEU A 230 2.46 -8.45 11.45
N GLY A 231 2.59 -9.56 10.78
CA GLY A 231 3.70 -10.51 10.90
C GLY A 231 3.28 -11.92 11.30
N PRO A 232 2.69 -12.14 12.50
CA PRO A 232 2.43 -13.50 13.01
C PRO A 232 1.63 -14.44 12.09
N ARG A 233 0.67 -13.91 11.33
CA ARG A 233 -0.15 -14.71 10.40
C ARG A 233 0.31 -14.67 8.94
N MET A 234 1.33 -13.87 8.65
CA MET A 234 1.74 -13.61 7.27
C MET A 234 2.02 -14.88 6.47
N ALA A 235 2.70 -15.85 7.06
CA ALA A 235 3.09 -17.07 6.36
C ALA A 235 1.90 -18.02 6.13
N THR A 236 0.98 -18.12 7.09
CA THR A 236 -0.23 -18.95 6.95
C THR A 236 -1.25 -18.33 5.99
N ASP A 237 -1.44 -17.01 6.01
CA ASP A 237 -2.32 -16.31 5.08
C ASP A 237 -1.79 -16.44 3.64
N ALA A 238 -0.48 -16.30 3.44
CA ALA A 238 0.16 -16.50 2.15
C ALA A 238 0.09 -17.95 1.65
N GLN A 239 0.24 -18.94 2.54
CA GLN A 239 0.07 -20.36 2.18
C GLN A 239 -1.36 -20.63 1.74
N HIS A 240 -2.36 -20.11 2.46
CA HIS A 240 -3.76 -20.27 2.11
C HIS A 240 -4.09 -19.73 0.71
N ALA A 241 -3.56 -18.55 0.38
CA ALA A 241 -3.74 -17.96 -0.95
C ALA A 241 -3.09 -18.83 -2.04
N LEU A 242 -1.87 -19.33 -1.82
CA LEU A 242 -1.16 -20.20 -2.74
C LEU A 242 -1.91 -21.53 -2.94
N ASP A 243 -2.42 -22.13 -1.86
CA ASP A 243 -3.22 -23.37 -1.94
C ASP A 243 -4.49 -23.16 -2.79
N GLY A 244 -5.13 -21.98 -2.67
CA GLY A 244 -6.25 -21.61 -3.52
C GLY A 244 -5.88 -21.46 -4.99
N ILE A 245 -4.68 -20.93 -5.30
CA ILE A 245 -4.16 -20.87 -6.69
C ILE A 245 -3.90 -22.27 -7.22
N TRP A 246 -3.27 -23.16 -6.43
CA TRP A 246 -3.02 -24.55 -6.83
C TRP A 246 -4.31 -25.34 -7.01
N LYS A 247 -5.31 -25.12 -6.13
CA LYS A 247 -6.64 -25.69 -6.30
C LYS A 247 -7.29 -25.24 -7.60
N ARG A 248 -7.23 -23.93 -7.93
CA ARG A 248 -7.75 -23.41 -9.20
C ARG A 248 -7.07 -24.09 -10.40
N CYS A 249 -5.75 -24.30 -10.36
CA CYS A 249 -5.03 -25.04 -11.41
C CYS A 249 -5.49 -26.52 -11.50
N ALA A 250 -5.70 -27.17 -10.36
CA ALA A 250 -6.18 -28.56 -10.33
C ALA A 250 -7.61 -28.70 -10.86
N ASP A 251 -8.46 -27.70 -10.67
CA ASP A 251 -9.82 -27.65 -11.19
C ASP A 251 -9.86 -27.32 -12.70
N ASP A 252 -8.87 -26.56 -13.21
CA ASP A 252 -8.72 -26.22 -14.62
C ASP A 252 -8.14 -27.39 -15.42
N ALA A 253 -8.89 -27.88 -16.42
CA ALA A 253 -8.49 -29.08 -17.18
C ALA A 253 -7.17 -28.88 -17.96
N VAL A 254 -6.93 -27.64 -18.46
CA VAL A 254 -5.73 -27.30 -19.23
C VAL A 254 -4.53 -27.21 -18.32
N CYS A 255 -4.63 -26.51 -17.19
CA CYS A 255 -3.57 -26.36 -16.21
C CYS A 255 -3.19 -27.73 -15.60
N ARG A 256 -4.20 -28.50 -15.18
CA ARG A 256 -4.00 -29.85 -14.62
C ARG A 256 -3.29 -30.79 -15.60
N LYS A 257 -3.68 -30.78 -16.88
CA LYS A 257 -3.04 -31.61 -17.92
C LYS A 257 -1.59 -31.17 -18.16
N ALA A 258 -1.30 -29.86 -18.13
CA ALA A 258 0.04 -29.36 -18.39
C ALA A 258 1.00 -29.61 -17.22
N PHE A 259 0.52 -29.45 -15.99
CA PHE A 259 1.41 -29.37 -14.82
C PHE A 259 1.17 -30.42 -13.73
N GLY A 260 0.03 -31.07 -13.68
CA GLY A 260 -0.29 -32.06 -12.65
C GLY A 260 -0.48 -31.45 -11.26
N ASP A 261 0.01 -32.15 -10.23
CA ASP A 261 -0.11 -31.71 -8.83
C ASP A 261 0.93 -30.60 -8.52
N MET A 262 0.47 -29.34 -8.53
CA MET A 262 1.31 -28.18 -8.27
C MET A 262 1.71 -28.06 -6.80
N ALA A 263 0.86 -28.50 -5.86
CA ALA A 263 1.17 -28.45 -4.44
C ALA A 263 2.34 -29.38 -4.09
N ALA A 264 2.30 -30.64 -4.56
CA ALA A 264 3.40 -31.60 -4.40
C ALA A 264 4.68 -31.06 -5.08
N LYS A 265 4.58 -30.62 -6.33
CA LYS A 265 5.71 -30.11 -7.10
C LYS A 265 6.41 -28.93 -6.41
N THR A 266 5.63 -28.01 -5.83
CA THR A 266 6.17 -26.86 -5.10
C THR A 266 6.89 -27.29 -3.81
N ARG A 267 6.33 -28.25 -3.06
CA ARG A 267 6.99 -28.78 -1.85
C ARG A 267 8.32 -29.46 -2.19
N ASP A 268 8.34 -30.29 -3.24
CA ASP A 268 9.55 -31.01 -3.66
C ASP A 268 10.63 -30.06 -4.19
N LEU A 269 10.24 -29.06 -4.97
CA LEU A 269 11.14 -28.00 -5.44
C LEU A 269 11.75 -27.25 -4.26
N ARG A 270 10.90 -26.82 -3.30
CA ARG A 270 11.37 -26.10 -2.09
C ARG A 270 12.35 -26.97 -1.29
N ALA A 271 12.03 -28.25 -1.07
CA ALA A 271 12.90 -29.16 -0.33
C ALA A 271 14.26 -29.36 -1.01
N ARG A 272 14.32 -29.39 -2.35
CA ARG A 272 15.59 -29.42 -3.11
C ARG A 272 16.36 -28.14 -2.90
N LEU A 273 15.71 -26.98 -3.05
CA LEU A 273 16.34 -25.67 -2.93
C LEU A 273 16.80 -25.33 -1.52
N GLN A 274 16.16 -25.91 -0.49
CA GLN A 274 16.63 -25.82 0.90
C GLN A 274 17.96 -26.57 1.14
N LYS A 275 18.20 -27.65 0.39
CA LYS A 275 19.44 -28.42 0.47
C LYS A 275 20.59 -27.76 -0.29
N SER A 276 20.28 -27.18 -1.45
CA SER A 276 21.28 -26.54 -2.32
C SER A 276 20.63 -25.51 -3.22
N ALA A 277 21.03 -24.26 -3.06
CA ALA A 277 20.70 -23.20 -4.00
C ALA A 277 21.32 -23.49 -5.38
N GLN A 278 20.71 -22.97 -6.43
CA GLN A 278 21.16 -23.11 -7.81
C GLN A 278 21.71 -21.79 -8.31
N SER A 279 22.95 -21.80 -8.83
CA SER A 279 23.51 -20.64 -9.49
C SER A 279 22.89 -20.48 -10.88
N VAL A 280 22.17 -19.37 -11.11
CA VAL A 280 21.38 -19.14 -12.32
C VAL A 280 21.86 -17.86 -12.99
N GLN A 281 22.25 -17.94 -14.26
CA GLN A 281 22.55 -16.77 -15.07
C GLN A 281 21.35 -16.39 -15.93
N VAL A 282 20.90 -15.11 -15.79
CA VAL A 282 19.82 -14.54 -16.58
C VAL A 282 20.21 -13.14 -17.08
N ALA A 283 19.72 -12.78 -18.26
CA ALA A 283 19.76 -11.39 -18.68
C ALA A 283 18.75 -10.61 -17.80
N HIS A 284 19.24 -9.59 -17.13
CA HIS A 284 18.41 -8.77 -16.25
C HIS A 284 17.26 -8.14 -17.07
N PRO A 285 16.00 -8.29 -16.67
CA PRO A 285 14.85 -7.99 -17.54
C PRO A 285 14.72 -6.49 -17.92
N ARG A 286 15.32 -5.59 -17.13
CA ARG A 286 15.26 -4.14 -17.39
C ARG A 286 16.52 -3.59 -18.04
N THR A 287 17.69 -4.15 -17.74
CA THR A 287 18.99 -3.63 -18.20
C THR A 287 19.67 -4.50 -19.25
N ALA A 288 19.17 -5.71 -19.48
CA ALA A 288 19.76 -6.76 -20.30
C ALA A 288 21.19 -7.20 -19.88
N VAL A 289 21.67 -6.71 -18.74
CA VAL A 289 22.99 -7.12 -18.19
C VAL A 289 22.88 -8.56 -17.68
N LEU A 290 23.85 -9.39 -18.04
CA LEU A 290 23.92 -10.76 -17.55
C LEU A 290 24.20 -10.76 -16.04
N THR A 291 23.24 -11.31 -15.26
CA THR A 291 23.25 -11.31 -13.80
C THR A 291 23.23 -12.74 -13.28
N SER A 292 24.07 -13.04 -12.29
CA SER A 292 24.09 -14.33 -11.60
C SER A 292 23.30 -14.24 -10.30
N ILE A 293 22.48 -15.23 -10.02
CA ILE A 293 21.63 -15.32 -8.82
C ILE A 293 21.81 -16.69 -8.21
N ASP A 294 22.06 -16.75 -6.92
CA ASP A 294 21.94 -17.99 -6.15
C ASP A 294 20.49 -18.20 -5.74
N PHE A 295 19.75 -18.93 -6.56
CA PHE A 295 18.32 -19.16 -6.41
C PHE A 295 18.06 -20.34 -5.44
N GLY A 296 17.63 -20.02 -4.23
CA GLY A 296 17.29 -20.96 -3.15
C GLY A 296 15.80 -20.98 -2.81
N ALA A 297 15.47 -21.64 -1.71
CA ALA A 297 14.10 -21.75 -1.20
C ALA A 297 13.51 -20.39 -0.80
N GLU A 298 14.33 -19.47 -0.39
CA GLU A 298 13.93 -18.13 0.02
C GLU A 298 13.53 -17.28 -1.18
N GLN A 299 14.32 -17.31 -2.28
CA GLN A 299 14.00 -16.65 -3.53
C GLN A 299 12.69 -17.21 -4.13
N LEU A 300 12.51 -18.53 -4.04
CA LEU A 300 11.24 -19.18 -4.40
C LEU A 300 10.08 -18.62 -3.57
N SER A 301 10.26 -18.45 -2.27
CA SER A 301 9.23 -17.91 -1.37
C SER A 301 8.84 -16.47 -1.72
N VAL A 302 9.79 -15.63 -2.11
CA VAL A 302 9.54 -14.27 -2.62
C VAL A 302 8.66 -14.32 -3.87
N VAL A 303 9.01 -15.14 -4.87
CA VAL A 303 8.23 -15.26 -6.11
C VAL A 303 6.82 -15.76 -5.85
N LEU A 304 6.66 -16.80 -5.03
CA LEU A 304 5.34 -17.34 -4.70
C LEU A 304 4.48 -16.33 -3.95
N ARG A 305 5.05 -15.62 -2.98
CA ARG A 305 4.33 -14.62 -2.20
C ARG A 305 3.84 -13.46 -3.05
N PHE A 306 4.76 -12.77 -3.72
CA PHE A 306 4.41 -11.57 -4.48
C PHE A 306 3.70 -11.90 -5.80
N GLY A 307 3.98 -13.07 -6.40
CA GLY A 307 3.21 -13.58 -7.53
C GLY A 307 1.75 -13.88 -7.20
N SER A 308 1.43 -14.12 -5.93
CA SER A 308 0.04 -14.31 -5.46
C SER A 308 -0.74 -13.01 -5.27
N TYR A 309 -0.09 -11.83 -5.29
CA TYR A 309 -0.77 -10.54 -5.11
C TYR A 309 -1.70 -10.19 -6.26
N ASP A 310 -1.30 -10.51 -7.49
CA ASP A 310 -2.06 -10.18 -8.70
C ASP A 310 -2.51 -11.45 -9.42
N PRO A 311 -3.79 -11.56 -9.85
CA PRO A 311 -4.31 -12.74 -10.53
C PRO A 311 -3.60 -13.08 -11.85
N HIS A 312 -3.05 -12.10 -12.59
CA HIS A 312 -2.30 -12.35 -13.82
C HIS A 312 -0.94 -12.97 -13.52
N PHE A 313 -0.22 -12.47 -12.51
CA PHE A 313 1.02 -13.10 -12.04
C PHE A 313 0.75 -14.48 -11.46
N ALA A 314 -0.31 -14.65 -10.68
CA ALA A 314 -0.72 -15.96 -10.14
C ALA A 314 -0.98 -16.98 -11.25
N ALA A 315 -1.49 -16.54 -12.40
CA ALA A 315 -1.71 -17.41 -13.55
C ALA A 315 -0.41 -17.91 -14.23
N MET A 316 0.73 -17.26 -13.98
CA MET A 316 2.05 -17.68 -14.48
C MET A 316 2.78 -18.65 -13.53
N LEU A 317 2.41 -18.66 -12.24
CA LEU A 317 3.12 -19.46 -11.22
C LEU A 317 3.22 -20.96 -11.55
N PRO A 318 2.15 -21.66 -12.04
CA PRO A 318 2.27 -23.07 -12.40
C PRO A 318 3.36 -23.34 -13.44
N LEU A 319 3.48 -22.48 -14.46
CA LEU A 319 4.49 -22.62 -15.50
C LEU A 319 5.89 -22.47 -14.92
N VAL A 320 6.19 -21.34 -14.26
CA VAL A 320 7.56 -21.04 -13.80
C VAL A 320 8.05 -22.01 -12.72
N VAL A 321 7.15 -22.46 -11.83
CA VAL A 321 7.46 -23.51 -10.84
C VAL A 321 7.72 -24.85 -11.54
N SER A 322 6.97 -25.18 -12.59
CA SER A 322 7.17 -26.42 -13.34
C SER A 322 8.46 -26.42 -14.14
N GLU A 323 8.86 -25.28 -14.74
CA GLU A 323 10.16 -25.17 -15.41
C GLU A 323 11.32 -25.33 -14.41
N ALA A 324 11.25 -24.64 -13.27
CA ALA A 324 12.25 -24.80 -12.21
C ALA A 324 12.32 -26.25 -11.67
N ALA A 325 11.17 -26.93 -11.56
CA ALA A 325 11.13 -28.34 -11.15
C ALA A 325 11.82 -29.27 -12.15
N ARG A 326 11.84 -28.93 -13.44
CA ARG A 326 12.56 -29.64 -14.51
C ARG A 326 14.04 -29.25 -14.61
N GLY A 327 14.50 -28.24 -13.89
CA GLY A 327 15.88 -27.76 -13.87
C GLY A 327 16.12 -26.45 -14.64
N ASP A 328 15.12 -25.85 -15.31
CA ASP A 328 15.24 -24.52 -15.90
C ASP A 328 14.75 -23.46 -14.91
N TYR A 329 15.69 -22.89 -14.18
CA TYR A 329 15.42 -21.87 -13.18
C TYR A 329 15.35 -20.44 -13.75
N ARG A 330 15.69 -20.22 -15.04
CA ARG A 330 15.75 -18.88 -15.63
C ARG A 330 14.43 -18.11 -15.56
N PRO A 331 13.26 -18.69 -15.91
CA PRO A 331 12.01 -17.96 -15.84
C PRO A 331 11.66 -17.49 -14.42
N ILE A 332 11.83 -18.35 -13.41
CA ILE A 332 11.50 -18.02 -12.02
C ILE A 332 12.52 -17.05 -11.41
N ALA A 333 13.80 -17.14 -11.78
CA ALA A 333 14.85 -16.19 -11.36
C ALA A 333 14.62 -14.81 -11.97
N THR A 334 14.13 -14.72 -13.20
CA THR A 334 13.73 -13.45 -13.83
C THR A 334 12.57 -12.79 -13.08
N LEU A 335 11.54 -13.57 -12.70
CA LEU A 335 10.45 -13.04 -11.87
C LEU A 335 10.92 -12.60 -10.48
N PHE A 336 11.88 -13.31 -9.89
CA PHE A 336 12.48 -12.92 -8.61
C PHE A 336 13.15 -11.53 -8.72
N LEU A 337 13.96 -11.27 -9.75
CA LEU A 337 14.58 -9.97 -9.96
C LEU A 337 13.54 -8.86 -10.09
N LEU A 338 12.57 -9.03 -10.99
CA LEU A 338 11.50 -8.05 -11.20
C LEU A 338 10.74 -7.75 -9.91
N THR A 339 10.40 -8.78 -9.15
CA THR A 339 9.63 -8.64 -7.91
C THR A 339 10.42 -7.93 -6.83
N SER A 340 11.68 -8.37 -6.62
CA SER A 340 12.55 -7.81 -5.58
C SER A 340 12.84 -6.32 -5.82
N GLU A 341 13.13 -5.94 -7.06
CA GLU A 341 13.37 -4.54 -7.42
C GLU A 341 12.11 -3.69 -7.27
N SER A 342 10.96 -4.18 -7.76
CA SER A 342 9.71 -3.45 -7.63
C SER A 342 9.36 -3.15 -6.18
N VAL A 343 9.57 -4.10 -5.26
CA VAL A 343 9.32 -3.88 -3.83
C VAL A 343 10.28 -2.83 -3.25
N GLN A 344 11.57 -2.89 -3.61
CA GLN A 344 12.57 -1.93 -3.14
C GLN A 344 12.33 -0.51 -3.66
N GLU A 345 11.83 -0.36 -4.89
CA GLU A 345 11.52 0.94 -5.49
C GLU A 345 10.30 1.60 -4.87
N VAL A 346 9.32 0.81 -4.43
CA VAL A 346 8.04 1.36 -3.92
C VAL A 346 7.99 1.53 -2.42
N LEU A 347 8.85 0.83 -1.64
CA LEU A 347 8.81 0.85 -0.18
C LEU A 347 10.00 1.59 0.44
N ALA A 348 9.72 2.63 1.20
CA ALA A 348 10.67 3.23 2.13
C ALA A 348 10.83 2.32 3.36
N MET A 349 11.83 1.43 3.34
CA MET A 349 12.02 0.40 4.38
C MET A 349 12.24 0.96 5.78
N GLY A 350 12.88 2.12 5.91
CA GLY A 350 13.03 2.79 7.22
C GLY A 350 11.69 3.24 7.79
N MET A 351 10.75 3.70 6.91
CA MET A 351 9.39 4.01 7.34
C MET A 351 8.62 2.73 7.70
N HIS A 352 8.75 1.67 6.89
CA HIS A 352 8.17 0.37 7.20
C HIS A 352 8.59 -0.09 8.60
N ASN A 353 9.89 -0.11 8.86
CA ASN A 353 10.45 -0.53 10.14
C ASN A 353 9.96 0.35 11.30
N SER A 354 9.93 1.68 11.12
CA SER A 354 9.46 2.61 12.17
C SER A 354 8.01 2.34 12.59
N VAL A 355 7.13 2.06 11.61
CA VAL A 355 5.74 1.70 11.88
C VAL A 355 5.64 0.33 12.56
N VAL A 356 6.21 -0.71 11.96
CA VAL A 356 6.06 -2.09 12.45
C VAL A 356 6.70 -2.27 13.83
N CYS A 357 7.88 -1.66 14.06
CA CYS A 357 8.55 -1.72 15.35
C CYS A 357 7.83 -0.91 16.45
N SER A 358 7.03 0.10 16.08
CA SER A 358 6.24 0.86 17.05
C SER A 358 4.86 0.25 17.31
N GLU A 359 4.21 -0.31 16.31
CA GLU A 359 2.78 -0.63 16.33
C GLU A 359 2.49 -2.14 16.40
N ASP A 360 3.31 -2.98 15.78
CA ASP A 360 3.03 -4.41 15.65
C ASP A 360 3.91 -5.29 16.54
N VAL A 361 5.24 -5.18 16.43
CA VAL A 361 6.18 -6.02 17.18
C VAL A 361 6.01 -5.97 18.71
N PRO A 362 5.70 -4.81 19.33
CA PRO A 362 5.41 -4.77 20.77
C PRO A 362 4.21 -5.62 21.21
N ARG A 363 3.41 -6.08 20.25
CA ARG A 363 2.20 -6.88 20.48
C ARG A 363 2.35 -8.34 20.08
N PHE A 364 3.51 -8.79 19.61
CA PHE A 364 3.71 -10.17 19.19
C PHE A 364 3.37 -11.16 20.30
N ASP A 365 3.74 -10.86 21.56
CA ASP A 365 3.43 -11.72 22.70
C ASP A 365 1.93 -11.77 23.04
N SER A 366 1.13 -10.83 22.53
CA SER A 366 -0.33 -10.82 22.71
C SER A 366 -1.10 -11.69 21.72
N VAL A 367 -0.40 -12.28 20.74
CA VAL A 367 -0.97 -13.11 19.67
C VAL A 367 -0.40 -14.52 19.78
N ALA A 368 -1.27 -15.52 19.80
CA ALA A 368 -0.82 -16.90 19.72
C ALA A 368 -0.17 -17.16 18.35
N VAL A 369 1.09 -17.55 18.35
CA VAL A 369 1.85 -17.92 17.15
C VAL A 369 1.98 -19.44 17.09
N ASP A 370 1.27 -20.05 16.15
CA ASP A 370 1.44 -21.48 15.88
C ASP A 370 2.69 -21.72 15.01
N ARG A 371 3.82 -21.94 15.68
CA ARG A 371 5.12 -22.12 15.02
C ARG A 371 5.16 -23.40 14.16
N ALA A 372 4.42 -24.44 14.52
CA ALA A 372 4.32 -25.65 13.71
C ALA A 372 3.59 -25.38 12.41
N ALA A 373 2.47 -24.69 12.48
CA ALA A 373 1.73 -24.25 11.27
C ALA A 373 2.59 -23.31 10.39
N LEU A 374 3.33 -22.36 10.98
CA LEU A 374 4.22 -21.49 10.21
C LEU A 374 5.34 -22.28 9.52
N SER A 375 5.99 -23.21 10.22
CA SER A 375 7.08 -24.04 9.66
C SER A 375 6.61 -24.93 8.49
N ALA A 376 5.34 -25.31 8.48
CA ALA A 376 4.74 -26.10 7.41
C ALA A 376 4.47 -25.27 6.13
N THR A 377 4.51 -23.93 6.20
CA THR A 377 4.28 -23.05 5.04
C THR A 377 5.53 -22.93 4.15
N TYR A 378 5.36 -22.40 2.95
CA TYR A 378 6.51 -22.13 2.07
C TYR A 378 7.39 -20.98 2.56
N ILE A 379 6.89 -20.07 3.40
CA ILE A 379 7.64 -18.95 4.00
C ILE A 379 8.39 -19.40 5.26
N GLY A 380 7.79 -20.27 6.08
CA GLY A 380 8.36 -20.69 7.35
C GLY A 380 8.26 -19.63 8.46
N THR A 381 9.15 -19.73 9.46
CA THR A 381 9.17 -18.84 10.64
C THR A 381 10.09 -17.64 10.50
N GLY A 382 10.93 -17.59 9.48
CA GLY A 382 12.05 -16.64 9.37
C GLY A 382 11.65 -15.16 9.61
N PHE A 383 10.52 -14.73 9.05
CA PHE A 383 10.05 -13.36 9.21
C PHE A 383 9.61 -13.05 10.66
N VAL A 384 8.88 -13.97 11.29
CA VAL A 384 8.43 -13.82 12.69
C VAL A 384 9.59 -13.82 13.66
N ASP A 385 10.68 -14.53 13.32
CA ASP A 385 11.88 -14.59 14.13
C ASP A 385 12.77 -13.35 13.93
N ALA A 386 12.97 -12.91 12.70
CA ALA A 386 13.86 -11.80 12.36
C ALA A 386 13.30 -10.43 12.75
N LEU A 387 11.98 -10.21 12.63
CA LEU A 387 11.39 -8.91 12.85
C LEU A 387 11.53 -8.39 14.29
N PRO A 388 11.32 -9.19 15.36
CA PRO A 388 11.61 -8.76 16.74
C PRO A 388 13.09 -8.42 16.96
N MET A 389 14.01 -9.14 16.30
CA MET A 389 15.44 -8.88 16.39
C MET A 389 15.80 -7.53 15.77
N LEU A 390 15.28 -7.25 14.57
CA LEU A 390 15.41 -5.94 13.91
C LEU A 390 14.88 -4.81 14.80
N CYS A 391 13.70 -5.00 15.40
CA CYS A 391 13.03 -3.98 16.19
C CYS A 391 13.60 -3.79 17.59
N LYS A 392 14.56 -4.62 18.02
CA LYS A 392 15.16 -4.53 19.36
C LYS A 392 15.76 -3.15 19.63
N ASN A 393 16.49 -2.61 18.66
CA ASN A 393 17.18 -1.33 18.75
C ASN A 393 16.48 -0.21 17.98
N TRP A 394 15.41 -0.50 17.21
CA TRP A 394 14.70 0.49 16.43
C TRP A 394 13.90 1.43 17.34
N PRO A 395 14.04 2.78 17.24
CA PRO A 395 13.31 3.72 18.07
C PRO A 395 11.80 3.54 17.91
N ARG A 396 11.10 3.39 19.04
CA ARG A 396 9.65 3.25 19.08
C ARG A 396 8.97 4.59 19.24
N GLY A 397 7.97 4.86 18.43
CA GLY A 397 7.18 6.06 18.50
C GLY A 397 5.93 5.90 19.36
N ARG A 398 5.30 7.04 19.63
CA ARG A 398 4.02 7.08 20.35
C ARG A 398 2.90 6.54 19.45
N VAL A 399 2.11 5.63 20.01
CA VAL A 399 0.87 5.11 19.42
C VAL A 399 -0.30 5.52 20.32
N ASP A 400 -1.39 5.98 19.74
CA ASP A 400 -2.56 6.40 20.50
C ASP A 400 -3.19 5.23 21.27
N ALA A 401 -3.66 5.46 22.48
CA ALA A 401 -4.14 4.41 23.39
C ALA A 401 -5.34 3.60 22.85
N ASP A 402 -6.08 4.17 21.93
CA ASP A 402 -7.24 3.54 21.27
C ASP A 402 -6.97 3.03 19.86
N PHE A 403 -5.72 3.11 19.41
CA PHE A 403 -5.30 2.77 18.05
C PHE A 403 -5.75 1.37 17.62
N PHE A 404 -5.62 0.39 18.52
CA PHE A 404 -5.93 -1.01 18.27
C PHE A 404 -7.39 -1.39 18.55
N LYS A 405 -8.22 -0.46 19.01
CA LYS A 405 -9.64 -0.73 19.25
C LYS A 405 -10.40 -0.84 17.93
N PRO A 406 -11.46 -1.64 17.85
CA PRO A 406 -12.37 -1.65 16.70
C PRO A 406 -12.85 -0.23 16.38
N LEU A 407 -12.94 0.10 15.10
CA LEU A 407 -13.59 1.33 14.67
C LEU A 407 -15.12 1.13 14.73
N VAL A 408 -15.82 1.99 15.45
CA VAL A 408 -17.29 2.10 15.40
C VAL A 408 -17.61 3.42 14.72
N SER A 409 -18.30 3.35 13.57
CA SER A 409 -18.56 4.54 12.77
C SER A 409 -19.85 4.42 11.95
N THR A 410 -20.45 5.58 11.65
CA THR A 410 -21.56 5.72 10.71
C THR A 410 -21.12 6.25 9.35
N VAL A 411 -19.83 6.51 9.14
CA VAL A 411 -19.29 6.95 7.86
C VAL A 411 -19.59 5.90 6.79
N PRO A 412 -20.20 6.28 5.65
CA PRO A 412 -20.42 5.37 4.54
C PRO A 412 -19.11 4.71 4.10
N THR A 413 -19.10 3.37 4.09
CA THR A 413 -17.87 2.62 3.83
C THR A 413 -18.08 1.47 2.88
N LEU A 414 -17.26 1.39 1.84
CA LEU A 414 -17.14 0.23 0.95
C LEU A 414 -15.87 -0.55 1.33
N LEU A 415 -16.00 -1.84 1.63
CA LEU A 415 -14.88 -2.73 1.89
C LEU A 415 -14.68 -3.65 0.69
N LEU A 416 -13.44 -3.82 0.26
CA LEU A 416 -13.07 -4.65 -0.89
C LEU A 416 -12.05 -5.71 -0.45
N SER A 417 -12.25 -6.95 -0.87
CA SER A 417 -11.34 -8.06 -0.57
C SER A 417 -11.27 -9.07 -1.72
N GLY A 418 -10.10 -9.63 -1.95
CA GLY A 418 -9.91 -10.80 -2.79
C GLY A 418 -9.91 -12.09 -1.96
N THR A 419 -10.54 -13.17 -2.46
CA THR A 419 -10.55 -14.46 -1.73
C THR A 419 -9.19 -15.16 -1.71
N LEU A 420 -8.26 -14.78 -2.59
CA LEU A 420 -6.89 -15.27 -2.66
C LEU A 420 -5.87 -14.20 -2.26
N ASP A 421 -6.28 -13.26 -1.39
CA ASP A 421 -5.38 -12.24 -0.87
C ASP A 421 -4.37 -12.87 0.11
N PRO A 422 -3.05 -12.86 -0.19
CA PRO A 422 -2.01 -13.49 0.64
C PRO A 422 -1.61 -12.67 1.86
N VAL A 423 -2.26 -11.51 2.10
CA VAL A 423 -1.83 -10.53 3.12
C VAL A 423 -2.98 -10.12 4.03
N THR A 424 -4.12 -9.76 3.43
CA THR A 424 -5.30 -9.21 4.12
C THR A 424 -6.54 -10.01 3.71
N PRO A 425 -6.70 -11.23 4.22
CA PRO A 425 -7.81 -12.10 3.84
C PRO A 425 -9.18 -11.46 4.20
N PRO A 426 -10.28 -11.86 3.52
CA PRO A 426 -11.61 -11.30 3.72
C PRO A 426 -12.08 -11.23 5.18
N ALA A 427 -11.63 -12.16 6.02
CA ALA A 427 -11.97 -12.22 7.44
C ALA A 427 -11.58 -10.94 8.22
N ASP A 428 -10.55 -10.22 7.81
CA ASP A 428 -10.17 -8.95 8.43
C ASP A 428 -11.17 -7.84 8.04
N ALA A 429 -11.61 -7.79 6.79
CA ALA A 429 -12.68 -6.88 6.34
C ALA A 429 -14.02 -7.17 7.04
N GLU A 430 -14.40 -8.44 7.20
CA GLU A 430 -15.58 -8.86 7.93
C GLU A 430 -15.54 -8.40 9.40
N ARG A 431 -14.34 -8.49 10.02
CA ARG A 431 -14.13 -8.00 11.39
C ARG A 431 -14.35 -6.50 11.50
N VAL A 432 -13.84 -5.73 10.53
CA VAL A 432 -14.00 -4.27 10.48
C VAL A 432 -15.45 -3.89 10.20
N ALA A 433 -16.12 -4.57 9.27
CA ALA A 433 -17.51 -4.31 8.88
C ALA A 433 -18.49 -4.37 10.06
N ARG A 434 -18.22 -5.23 11.07
CA ARG A 434 -19.08 -5.31 12.27
C ARG A 434 -19.22 -3.99 13.05
N GLY A 435 -18.21 -3.11 12.95
CA GLY A 435 -18.25 -1.78 13.58
C GLY A 435 -18.80 -0.67 12.68
N LEU A 436 -19.04 -0.94 11.40
CA LEU A 436 -19.41 0.06 10.41
C LEU A 436 -20.89 -0.09 9.99
N ARG A 437 -21.78 0.75 10.56
CA ARG A 437 -23.23 0.62 10.35
C ARG A 437 -23.67 0.84 8.91
N ASN A 438 -23.00 1.74 8.18
CA ASN A 438 -23.31 2.11 6.79
C ASN A 438 -22.25 1.54 5.86
N SER A 439 -22.05 0.23 5.91
CA SER A 439 -21.03 -0.41 5.07
C SER A 439 -21.57 -1.54 4.20
N ARG A 440 -20.83 -1.84 3.14
CA ARG A 440 -20.96 -3.05 2.32
C ARG A 440 -19.59 -3.65 2.07
N HIS A 441 -19.45 -4.96 2.21
CA HIS A 441 -18.25 -5.70 1.87
C HIS A 441 -18.47 -6.44 0.56
N LEU A 442 -17.61 -6.18 -0.42
CA LEU A 442 -17.53 -6.87 -1.70
C LEU A 442 -16.33 -7.83 -1.66
N THR A 443 -16.59 -9.11 -1.69
CA THR A 443 -15.59 -10.17 -1.73
C THR A 443 -15.48 -10.71 -3.14
N LEU A 444 -14.32 -10.53 -3.79
CA LEU A 444 -14.10 -10.88 -5.18
C LEU A 444 -13.41 -12.24 -5.30
N GLN A 445 -14.13 -13.22 -5.86
CA GLN A 445 -13.67 -14.59 -5.99
C GLN A 445 -12.40 -14.70 -6.84
N GLY A 446 -11.34 -15.37 -6.33
CA GLY A 446 -10.06 -15.56 -7.01
C GLY A 446 -9.24 -14.30 -7.25
N ALA A 447 -9.65 -13.15 -6.69
CA ALA A 447 -8.83 -11.94 -6.70
C ALA A 447 -7.75 -12.01 -5.61
N GLY A 448 -6.62 -11.38 -5.86
CA GLY A 448 -5.49 -11.26 -4.93
C GLY A 448 -5.58 -10.00 -4.07
N HIS A 449 -4.42 -9.34 -3.87
CA HIS A 449 -4.27 -8.19 -2.98
C HIS A 449 -4.48 -6.86 -3.73
N GLY A 450 -5.53 -6.11 -3.33
CA GLY A 450 -5.92 -4.87 -4.00
C GLY A 450 -6.84 -5.10 -5.20
N GLN A 451 -7.90 -4.29 -5.31
CA GLN A 451 -9.00 -4.54 -6.26
C GLN A 451 -9.11 -3.48 -7.37
N LEU A 452 -8.22 -2.48 -7.38
CA LEU A 452 -8.29 -1.37 -8.35
C LEU A 452 -8.14 -1.81 -9.80
N ALA A 453 -7.35 -2.86 -10.06
CA ALA A 453 -7.13 -3.38 -11.41
C ALA A 453 -8.30 -4.21 -11.96
N ILE A 454 -9.32 -4.48 -11.14
CA ILE A 454 -10.47 -5.28 -11.54
C ILE A 454 -11.35 -4.48 -12.53
N PRO A 455 -11.68 -5.02 -13.70
CA PRO A 455 -12.58 -4.37 -14.65
C PRO A 455 -13.89 -3.92 -13.98
N CYS A 456 -14.38 -2.73 -14.36
CA CYS A 456 -15.57 -2.08 -13.79
C CYS A 456 -15.37 -1.44 -12.40
N MET A 457 -14.23 -1.59 -11.74
CA MET A 457 -14.00 -0.97 -10.42
C MET A 457 -14.07 0.57 -10.51
N ASP A 458 -13.64 1.16 -11.62
CA ASP A 458 -13.75 2.59 -11.88
C ASP A 458 -15.19 3.12 -11.80
N ARG A 459 -16.18 2.34 -12.30
CA ARG A 459 -17.60 2.66 -12.19
C ARG A 459 -18.08 2.51 -10.75
N VAL A 460 -17.76 1.39 -10.12
CA VAL A 460 -18.16 1.11 -8.72
C VAL A 460 -17.68 2.20 -7.78
N LEU A 461 -16.42 2.61 -7.91
CA LEU A 461 -15.83 3.69 -7.10
C LEU A 461 -16.50 5.04 -7.39
N ALA A 462 -16.73 5.37 -8.66
CA ALA A 462 -17.37 6.63 -9.04
C ALA A 462 -18.80 6.72 -8.48
N ASP A 463 -19.59 5.65 -8.62
CA ASP A 463 -20.97 5.59 -8.14
C ASP A 463 -21.02 5.67 -6.61
N PHE A 464 -20.10 4.96 -5.92
CA PHE A 464 -20.00 5.05 -4.46
C PHE A 464 -19.62 6.46 -3.97
N PHE A 465 -18.60 7.09 -4.55
CA PHE A 465 -18.22 8.46 -4.18
C PHE A 465 -19.29 9.50 -4.54
N ALA A 466 -20.11 9.25 -5.56
CA ALA A 466 -21.22 10.12 -5.89
C ALA A 466 -22.34 10.04 -4.86
N THR A 467 -22.79 8.85 -4.52
CA THR A 467 -23.99 8.61 -3.71
C THR A 467 -23.72 8.45 -2.22
N THR A 468 -22.55 7.93 -1.85
CA THR A 468 -22.17 7.47 -0.50
C THR A 468 -23.14 6.43 0.10
N ASP A 469 -23.91 5.77 -0.74
CA ASP A 469 -24.79 4.67 -0.33
C ASP A 469 -24.17 3.33 -0.72
N ALA A 470 -23.43 2.76 0.23
CA ALA A 470 -22.77 1.47 0.02
C ALA A 470 -23.79 0.31 -0.16
N LYS A 471 -24.98 0.43 0.46
CA LYS A 471 -25.98 -0.65 0.42
C LYS A 471 -26.74 -0.69 -0.89
N ALA A 472 -27.09 0.46 -1.45
CA ALA A 472 -27.77 0.56 -2.74
C ALA A 472 -26.83 0.52 -3.97
N LEU A 473 -25.51 0.43 -3.75
CA LEU A 473 -24.52 0.44 -4.81
C LEU A 473 -24.70 -0.76 -5.77
N ASP A 474 -24.85 -0.49 -7.08
CA ASP A 474 -24.84 -1.55 -8.10
C ASP A 474 -23.39 -1.98 -8.40
N ALA A 475 -23.04 -3.16 -7.92
CA ALA A 475 -21.74 -3.80 -8.16
C ALA A 475 -21.86 -5.05 -9.06
N SER A 476 -23.02 -5.30 -9.70
CA SER A 476 -23.29 -6.52 -10.48
C SER A 476 -22.35 -6.74 -11.65
N CYS A 477 -21.71 -5.68 -12.15
CA CYS A 477 -20.71 -5.80 -13.22
C CYS A 477 -19.45 -6.57 -12.77
N LEU A 478 -19.18 -6.63 -11.46
CA LEU A 478 -18.07 -7.40 -10.92
C LEU A 478 -18.33 -8.91 -10.96
N ASP A 479 -19.59 -9.35 -11.02
CA ASP A 479 -19.98 -10.77 -11.07
C ASP A 479 -19.60 -11.42 -12.41
N ARG A 480 -19.49 -10.61 -13.48
CA ARG A 480 -19.11 -11.08 -14.83
C ARG A 480 -17.60 -11.21 -15.05
N ARG A 481 -16.83 -11.04 -14.01
CA ARG A 481 -15.38 -11.09 -14.10
C ARG A 481 -14.87 -12.50 -14.42
N MET A 482 -14.06 -12.61 -15.46
CA MET A 482 -13.32 -13.82 -15.78
C MET A 482 -11.97 -13.83 -15.07
N GLN A 483 -11.57 -14.99 -14.57
CA GLN A 483 -10.22 -15.21 -14.07
C GLN A 483 -9.23 -15.26 -15.23
N PRO A 484 -8.01 -14.71 -15.12
CA PRO A 484 -6.98 -14.89 -16.13
C PRO A 484 -6.71 -16.37 -16.36
N PRO A 485 -6.67 -16.84 -17.63
CA PRO A 485 -6.32 -18.24 -17.93
C PRO A 485 -4.86 -18.52 -17.52
N PHE A 486 -4.57 -19.75 -17.10
CA PHE A 486 -3.21 -20.16 -16.76
C PHE A 486 -2.30 -20.18 -17.99
N TRP A 487 -1.10 -19.66 -17.83
CA TRP A 487 -0.07 -19.79 -18.84
C TRP A 487 0.44 -21.23 -18.88
N VAL A 488 0.42 -21.86 -20.04
CA VAL A 488 0.87 -23.25 -20.25
C VAL A 488 2.19 -23.33 -21.02
N SER A 489 2.65 -22.20 -21.53
CA SER A 489 3.95 -22.04 -22.17
C SER A 489 4.44 -20.60 -22.01
N LEU A 490 5.70 -20.33 -22.36
CA LEU A 490 6.25 -18.96 -22.38
C LEU A 490 5.59 -18.05 -23.45
N ALA A 491 4.82 -18.64 -24.37
CA ALA A 491 4.02 -17.90 -25.34
C ALA A 491 2.63 -17.47 -24.80
N GLY A 492 2.25 -17.97 -23.61
CA GLY A 492 0.99 -17.59 -22.96
C GLY A 492 0.08 -18.78 -22.60
N PRO A 493 -1.21 -18.50 -22.36
CA PRO A 493 -2.21 -19.53 -22.13
C PRO A 493 -2.47 -20.37 -23.39
N ALA A 494 -3.15 -21.49 -23.22
CA ALA A 494 -3.64 -22.25 -24.36
C ALA A 494 -4.62 -21.39 -25.21
N PRO A 495 -4.60 -21.52 -26.54
CA PRO A 495 -5.52 -20.82 -27.43
C PRO A 495 -6.98 -21.21 -27.19
#